data_b092d00b0d246de401f06d60b70ae693
#
_entry.id   b092d00b0d246de401f06d60b70ae693
#
_cell.length_a   1.000
_cell.length_b   1.000
_cell.length_c   1.000
_cell.angle_alpha   90.00
_cell.angle_beta   90.00
_cell.angle_gamma   90.00
#
_symmetry.space_group_name_H-M   'P 1'
#
loop_
_entity.id
_entity.type
_entity.pdbx_description
1 polymer ?
#
loop_
_entity_poly.entity_id
_entity_poly.type
_entity_poly.pdbx_seq_one_letter_code
_entity_poly.pdbx_strand_id
1 'polypeptide(L)'
;SQDRINYWGYVKGFYFAPKRSYCATKEPENEFRDLVKALHQAGMECIMELYFPGGTNPLTALRAAWFWRDYYHVDGFHFMGDGVPTELLAGDHILYGTKKLFGDLSVSAEDEMSAECTDAFQRDMRRYLKSDEGMLPAVEYHLRHIRNAGGTVHYMASQDGFTLYDTVAYNYRHNEENGENNQDGSEYNYSW
;
A
#
# COMPACT_ATOMS: atom_id res chain seq x y z
N SER A 1 -14.79 -22.29 7.26
CA SER A 1 -14.99 -20.99 7.92
C SER A 1 -15.89 -20.11 7.07
N GLN A 2 -17.17 -20.24 7.34
CA GLN A 2 -18.22 -19.42 6.74
C GLN A 2 -18.30 -18.17 7.60
N ASP A 3 -18.39 -17.01 6.98
CA ASP A 3 -18.64 -15.67 7.55
C ASP A 3 -17.44 -14.77 7.82
N ARG A 4 -16.27 -15.00 7.22
CA ARG A 4 -15.22 -14.00 7.23
C ARG A 4 -15.46 -12.97 6.14
N ILE A 5 -15.67 -11.74 6.53
CA ILE A 5 -15.69 -10.61 5.60
C ILE A 5 -14.23 -10.26 5.30
N ASN A 6 -13.82 -10.47 4.05
CA ASN A 6 -12.54 -9.95 3.58
C ASN A 6 -12.63 -8.43 3.45
N TYR A 7 -12.37 -7.75 4.55
CA TYR A 7 -12.54 -6.30 4.65
C TYR A 7 -11.53 -5.54 3.78
N TRP A 8 -10.27 -5.94 3.83
CA TRP A 8 -9.18 -5.25 3.12
C TRP A 8 -8.99 -5.72 1.68
N GLY A 9 -9.45 -6.91 1.32
CA GLY A 9 -9.27 -7.44 -0.02
C GLY A 9 -7.88 -8.02 -0.31
N TYR A 10 -7.05 -8.24 0.69
CA TYR A 10 -5.69 -8.76 0.55
C TYR A 10 -5.67 -10.29 0.31
N VAL A 11 -6.35 -10.70 -0.74
CA VAL A 11 -6.38 -12.07 -1.22
C VAL A 11 -6.31 -12.08 -2.75
N LYS A 12 -6.06 -13.26 -3.33
CA LYS A 12 -6.17 -13.44 -4.77
C LYS A 12 -7.59 -13.05 -5.23
N GLY A 13 -7.66 -12.00 -6.03
CA GLY A 13 -8.91 -11.40 -6.49
C GLY A 13 -9.06 -11.38 -8.00
N PHE A 14 -10.15 -10.79 -8.45
CA PHE A 14 -10.37 -10.46 -9.84
C PHE A 14 -9.94 -9.00 -10.06
N TYR A 15 -8.83 -8.81 -10.77
CA TYR A 15 -8.12 -7.53 -10.86
C TYR A 15 -8.69 -6.54 -11.89
N PHE A 16 -9.73 -6.90 -12.64
CA PHE A 16 -10.18 -6.15 -13.82
C PHE A 16 -11.59 -5.59 -13.70
N ALA A 17 -12.10 -5.44 -12.48
CA ALA A 17 -13.42 -4.85 -12.26
C ALA A 17 -13.52 -4.21 -10.86
N PRO A 18 -14.25 -3.11 -10.72
CA PRO A 18 -14.63 -2.58 -9.41
C PRO A 18 -15.50 -3.56 -8.64
N LYS A 19 -15.34 -3.59 -7.32
CA LYS A 19 -16.12 -4.48 -6.45
C LYS A 19 -17.54 -3.94 -6.27
N ARG A 20 -18.52 -4.68 -6.80
CA ARG A 20 -19.93 -4.29 -6.79
C ARG A 20 -20.48 -3.96 -5.40
N SER A 21 -20.00 -4.62 -4.34
CA SER A 21 -20.48 -4.36 -2.97
C SER A 21 -20.10 -3.00 -2.43
N TYR A 22 -19.19 -2.26 -3.07
CA TYR A 22 -18.80 -0.90 -2.69
C TYR A 22 -19.58 0.17 -3.44
N CYS A 23 -20.42 -0.22 -4.39
CA CYS A 23 -21.15 0.69 -5.24
C CYS A 23 -22.59 0.90 -4.75
N ALA A 24 -23.08 2.11 -4.83
CA ALA A 24 -24.45 2.47 -4.51
C ALA A 24 -25.43 2.07 -5.62
N THR A 25 -24.93 2.00 -6.87
CA THR A 25 -25.72 1.68 -8.04
C THR A 25 -25.49 0.23 -8.51
N LYS A 26 -26.15 -0.15 -9.62
CA LYS A 26 -25.92 -1.44 -10.28
C LYS A 26 -24.79 -1.38 -11.32
N GLU A 27 -24.17 -0.23 -11.51
CA GLU A 27 -23.17 0.04 -12.53
C GLU A 27 -21.81 0.45 -11.92
N PRO A 28 -21.10 -0.49 -11.29
CA PRO A 28 -19.85 -0.21 -10.57
C PRO A 28 -18.77 0.45 -11.44
N GLU A 29 -18.74 0.12 -12.72
CA GLU A 29 -17.75 0.67 -13.66
C GLU A 29 -17.96 2.16 -13.91
N ASN A 30 -19.20 2.58 -14.10
CA ASN A 30 -19.53 3.99 -14.30
C ASN A 30 -19.33 4.79 -13.02
N GLU A 31 -19.77 4.23 -11.89
CA GLU A 31 -19.63 4.86 -10.57
C GLU A 31 -18.16 5.09 -10.22
N PHE A 32 -17.28 4.12 -10.50
CA PHE A 32 -15.85 4.29 -10.26
C PHE A 32 -15.21 5.34 -11.19
N ARG A 33 -15.61 5.38 -12.48
CA ARG A 33 -15.18 6.47 -13.38
C ARG A 33 -15.61 7.84 -12.91
N ASP A 34 -16.85 7.96 -12.44
CA ASP A 34 -17.36 9.23 -11.92
C ASP A 34 -16.60 9.65 -10.65
N LEU A 35 -16.22 8.69 -9.79
CA LEU A 35 -15.37 8.95 -8.65
C LEU A 35 -14.00 9.53 -9.05
N VAL A 36 -13.28 8.86 -9.98
CA VAL A 36 -11.97 9.34 -10.45
C VAL A 36 -12.10 10.71 -11.10
N LYS A 37 -13.14 10.92 -11.91
CA LYS A 37 -13.40 12.22 -12.53
C LYS A 37 -13.67 13.32 -11.49
N ALA A 38 -14.43 13.02 -10.44
CA ALA A 38 -14.71 13.97 -9.37
C ALA A 38 -13.44 14.32 -8.57
N LEU A 39 -12.57 13.34 -8.32
CA LEU A 39 -11.27 13.57 -7.69
C LEU A 39 -10.42 14.52 -8.53
N HIS A 40 -10.29 14.26 -9.83
CA HIS A 40 -9.54 15.13 -10.74
C HIS A 40 -10.12 16.56 -10.82
N GLN A 41 -11.44 16.70 -10.82
CA GLN A 41 -12.09 18.02 -10.79
C GLN A 41 -11.80 18.79 -9.50
N ALA A 42 -11.57 18.06 -8.40
CA ALA A 42 -11.17 18.63 -7.12
C ALA A 42 -9.65 18.85 -6.99
N GLY A 43 -8.88 18.59 -8.04
CA GLY A 43 -7.42 18.69 -8.02
C GLY A 43 -6.71 17.60 -7.22
N MET A 44 -7.39 16.47 -7.00
CA MET A 44 -6.84 15.31 -6.28
C MET A 44 -6.45 14.20 -7.27
N GLU A 45 -5.37 13.51 -6.96
CA GLU A 45 -4.95 12.30 -7.67
C GLU A 45 -5.60 11.05 -7.06
N CYS A 46 -5.78 10.03 -7.89
CA CYS A 46 -6.28 8.72 -7.48
C CYS A 46 -5.14 7.71 -7.51
N ILE A 47 -4.63 7.33 -6.33
CA ILE A 47 -3.65 6.25 -6.18
C ILE A 47 -4.40 4.99 -5.78
N MET A 48 -4.31 3.94 -6.59
CA MET A 48 -5.02 2.68 -6.39
C MET A 48 -4.12 1.64 -5.75
N GLU A 49 -4.56 1.06 -4.64
CA GLU A 49 -3.86 -0.05 -4.03
C GLU A 49 -4.20 -1.38 -4.72
N LEU A 50 -3.17 -2.13 -5.14
CA LEU A 50 -3.29 -3.44 -5.77
C LEU A 50 -2.49 -4.46 -4.98
N TYR A 51 -3.18 -5.46 -4.43
CA TYR A 51 -2.56 -6.55 -3.69
C TYR A 51 -2.36 -7.79 -4.57
N PHE A 52 -1.11 -8.26 -4.67
CA PHE A 52 -0.74 -9.45 -5.42
C PHE A 52 -0.12 -10.49 -4.48
N PRO A 53 -0.86 -11.55 -4.12
CA PRO A 53 -0.32 -12.62 -3.30
C PRO A 53 0.80 -13.39 -4.01
N GLY A 54 1.65 -14.07 -3.24
CA GLY A 54 2.72 -14.92 -3.76
C GLY A 54 2.22 -15.89 -4.83
N GLY A 55 3.01 -16.05 -5.89
CA GLY A 55 2.65 -16.86 -7.06
C GLY A 55 1.72 -16.18 -8.07
N THR A 56 1.43 -14.90 -7.91
CA THR A 56 0.74 -14.13 -8.95
C THR A 56 1.57 -14.09 -10.23
N ASN A 57 0.94 -14.36 -11.38
CA ASN A 57 1.63 -14.25 -12.66
C ASN A 57 2.02 -12.79 -12.92
N PRO A 58 3.31 -12.49 -13.16
CA PRO A 58 3.80 -11.13 -13.38
C PRO A 58 3.06 -10.37 -14.50
N LEU A 59 2.68 -11.04 -15.57
CA LEU A 59 1.92 -10.43 -16.66
C LEU A 59 0.48 -10.08 -16.24
N THR A 60 -0.09 -10.78 -15.27
CA THR A 60 -1.41 -10.44 -14.71
C THR A 60 -1.32 -9.14 -13.91
N ALA A 61 -0.29 -8.97 -13.09
CA ALA A 61 -0.06 -7.75 -12.33
C ALA A 61 0.13 -6.54 -13.26
N LEU A 62 0.97 -6.70 -14.29
CA LEU A 62 1.23 -5.66 -15.29
C LEU A 62 -0.04 -5.27 -16.05
N ARG A 63 -0.80 -6.26 -16.54
CA ARG A 63 -2.06 -6.01 -17.25
C ARG A 63 -3.12 -5.34 -16.37
N ALA A 64 -3.16 -5.70 -15.07
CA ALA A 64 -4.05 -5.04 -14.13
C ALA A 64 -3.71 -3.55 -14.00
N ALA A 65 -2.43 -3.21 -13.83
CA ALA A 65 -1.99 -1.81 -13.77
C ALA A 65 -2.34 -1.05 -15.05
N TRP A 66 -2.06 -1.61 -16.22
CA TRP A 66 -2.44 -1.00 -17.50
C TRP A 66 -3.95 -0.77 -17.59
N PHE A 67 -4.75 -1.78 -17.22
CA PHE A 67 -6.21 -1.70 -17.27
C PHE A 67 -6.74 -0.54 -16.44
N TRP A 68 -6.33 -0.42 -15.20
CA TRP A 68 -6.82 0.64 -14.32
C TRP A 68 -6.34 2.03 -14.76
N ARG A 69 -5.10 2.15 -15.22
CA ARG A 69 -4.58 3.40 -15.77
C ARG A 69 -5.31 3.81 -17.05
N ASP A 70 -5.42 2.93 -18.01
CA ASP A 70 -5.90 3.29 -19.36
C ASP A 70 -7.42 3.38 -19.42
N TYR A 71 -8.12 2.58 -18.63
CA TYR A 71 -9.58 2.52 -18.67
C TYR A 71 -10.26 3.43 -17.63
N TYR A 72 -9.64 3.64 -16.49
CA TYR A 72 -10.18 4.46 -15.41
C TYR A 72 -9.38 5.73 -15.12
N HIS A 73 -8.21 5.89 -15.74
CA HIS A 73 -7.36 7.07 -15.61
C HIS A 73 -6.89 7.32 -14.17
N VAL A 74 -6.57 6.25 -13.43
CA VAL A 74 -5.90 6.40 -12.14
C VAL A 74 -4.49 6.94 -12.32
N ASP A 75 -4.03 7.78 -11.40
CA ASP A 75 -2.76 8.52 -11.50
C ASP A 75 -1.56 7.70 -11.01
N GLY A 76 -1.83 6.66 -10.23
CA GLY A 76 -0.78 5.82 -9.69
C GLY A 76 -1.29 4.60 -8.96
N PHE A 77 -0.31 3.84 -8.46
CA PHE A 77 -0.55 2.59 -7.77
C PHE A 77 0.29 2.48 -6.50
N HIS A 78 -0.29 1.83 -5.49
CA HIS A 78 0.42 1.28 -4.36
C HIS A 78 0.38 -0.25 -4.50
N PHE A 79 1.53 -0.86 -4.82
CA PHE A 79 1.63 -2.28 -5.04
C PHE A 79 2.00 -3.01 -3.76
N MET A 80 1.19 -3.97 -3.34
CA MET A 80 1.36 -4.72 -2.10
C MET A 80 1.33 -6.24 -2.32
N GLY A 81 1.95 -6.97 -1.41
CA GLY A 81 1.98 -8.43 -1.37
C GLY A 81 3.21 -9.06 -2.00
N ASP A 82 3.47 -10.32 -1.64
CA ASP A 82 4.68 -11.09 -2.02
C ASP A 82 4.74 -11.46 -3.51
N GLY A 83 3.65 -11.25 -4.25
CA GLY A 83 3.56 -11.53 -5.69
C GLY A 83 3.77 -10.31 -6.58
N VAL A 84 4.21 -9.18 -6.03
CA VAL A 84 4.48 -7.96 -6.78
C VAL A 84 5.72 -8.14 -7.65
N PRO A 85 5.62 -8.07 -8.99
CA PRO A 85 6.77 -8.14 -9.88
C PRO A 85 7.42 -6.74 -10.00
N THR A 86 8.11 -6.32 -8.96
CA THR A 86 8.60 -4.95 -8.74
C THR A 86 9.39 -4.39 -9.92
N GLU A 87 10.42 -5.11 -10.38
CA GLU A 87 11.26 -4.68 -11.49
C GLU A 87 10.49 -4.53 -12.81
N LEU A 88 9.52 -5.43 -13.05
CA LEU A 88 8.68 -5.38 -14.24
C LEU A 88 7.75 -4.16 -14.21
N LEU A 89 7.12 -3.88 -13.07
CA LEU A 89 6.20 -2.74 -12.92
C LEU A 89 6.97 -1.42 -12.92
N ALA A 90 8.12 -1.36 -12.27
CA ALA A 90 8.94 -0.16 -12.22
C ALA A 90 9.55 0.19 -13.59
N GLY A 91 10.01 -0.81 -14.34
CA GLY A 91 10.65 -0.62 -15.65
C GLY A 91 9.70 -0.57 -16.85
N ASP A 92 8.39 -0.67 -16.65
CA ASP A 92 7.44 -0.75 -17.76
C ASP A 92 7.21 0.61 -18.43
N HIS A 93 7.42 0.67 -19.74
CA HIS A 93 7.28 1.89 -20.52
C HIS A 93 5.84 2.42 -20.61
N ILE A 94 4.83 1.56 -20.52
CA ILE A 94 3.43 1.98 -20.53
C ILE A 94 3.10 2.68 -19.22
N LEU A 95 3.67 2.25 -18.10
CA LEU A 95 3.49 2.88 -16.79
C LEU A 95 4.44 4.08 -16.57
N TYR A 96 5.20 4.48 -17.58
CA TYR A 96 6.04 5.69 -17.48
C TYR A 96 5.18 6.92 -17.16
N GLY A 97 5.64 7.74 -16.22
CA GLY A 97 4.87 8.89 -15.74
C GLY A 97 3.72 8.57 -14.78
N THR A 98 3.47 7.28 -14.51
CA THR A 98 2.49 6.86 -13.49
C THR A 98 3.19 6.73 -12.14
N LYS A 99 2.61 7.27 -11.08
CA LYS A 99 3.14 7.12 -9.72
C LYS A 99 3.10 5.66 -9.27
N LYS A 100 4.21 5.17 -8.73
CA LYS A 100 4.33 3.78 -8.27
C LYS A 100 4.92 3.76 -6.86
N LEU A 101 4.14 3.26 -5.92
CA LEU A 101 4.56 3.05 -4.54
C LEU A 101 4.74 1.55 -4.31
N PHE A 102 5.88 1.18 -3.77
CA PHE A 102 6.21 -0.20 -3.43
C PHE A 102 6.45 -0.31 -1.94
N GLY A 103 6.20 -1.49 -1.35
CA GLY A 103 6.60 -1.79 0.03
C GLY A 103 8.11 -1.88 0.20
N ASP A 104 8.58 -2.48 1.30
CA ASP A 104 10.01 -2.64 1.67
C ASP A 104 10.85 -3.45 0.64
N LEU A 105 10.59 -3.26 -0.62
CA LEU A 105 11.32 -3.87 -1.73
C LEU A 105 12.19 -2.79 -2.37
N SER A 106 13.50 -2.98 -2.32
CA SER A 106 14.42 -2.10 -3.04
C SER A 106 14.17 -2.22 -4.55
N VAL A 107 13.67 -1.16 -5.14
CA VAL A 107 13.47 -1.04 -6.58
C VAL A 107 14.72 -0.40 -7.16
N SER A 108 15.37 -1.08 -8.10
CA SER A 108 16.54 -0.54 -8.80
C SER A 108 16.19 0.42 -9.95
N ALA A 109 14.91 0.75 -10.10
CA ALA A 109 14.45 1.55 -11.22
C ALA A 109 14.92 3.01 -11.14
N GLU A 110 15.42 3.51 -12.25
CA GLU A 110 15.75 4.92 -12.46
C GLU A 110 14.51 5.80 -12.68
N ASP A 111 13.32 5.28 -12.42
CA ASP A 111 12.06 5.99 -12.62
C ASP A 111 11.77 6.93 -11.44
N GLU A 112 11.83 8.22 -11.71
CA GLU A 112 11.55 9.30 -10.75
C GLU A 112 10.13 9.26 -10.17
N MET A 113 9.22 8.50 -10.77
CA MET A 113 7.84 8.32 -10.29
C MET A 113 7.67 7.08 -9.41
N SER A 114 8.74 6.33 -9.17
CA SER A 114 8.73 5.14 -8.31
C SER A 114 9.31 5.45 -6.93
N ALA A 115 8.54 5.25 -5.88
CA ALA A 115 8.95 5.47 -4.49
C ALA A 115 8.77 4.21 -3.66
N GLU A 116 9.60 4.08 -2.62
CA GLU A 116 9.52 3.00 -1.62
C GLU A 116 8.76 3.51 -0.39
N CYS A 117 7.77 2.74 0.08
CA CYS A 117 7.13 2.91 1.38
C CYS A 117 7.86 2.03 2.40
N THR A 118 8.39 2.60 3.47
CA THR A 118 9.21 1.82 4.41
C THR A 118 8.63 1.72 5.82
N ASP A 119 8.32 0.50 6.24
CA ASP A 119 7.91 0.16 7.59
C ASP A 119 9.04 0.33 8.60
N ALA A 120 10.28 0.22 8.15
CA ALA A 120 11.46 0.38 9.00
C ALA A 120 11.52 1.80 9.60
N PHE A 121 11.19 2.83 8.83
CA PHE A 121 11.10 4.19 9.35
C PHE A 121 10.04 4.33 10.44
N GLN A 122 8.83 3.79 10.21
CA GLN A 122 7.73 3.82 11.19
C GLN A 122 8.17 3.21 12.52
N ARG A 123 8.74 2.01 12.49
CA ARG A 123 9.21 1.28 13.66
C ARG A 123 10.29 2.06 14.41
N ASP A 124 11.33 2.51 13.71
CA ASP A 124 12.49 3.13 14.31
C ASP A 124 12.16 4.52 14.84
N MET A 125 11.31 5.28 14.14
CA MET A 125 10.82 6.58 14.60
C MET A 125 9.92 6.46 15.84
N ARG A 126 9.01 5.48 15.89
CA ARG A 126 8.19 5.22 17.08
C ARG A 126 9.04 4.87 18.29
N ARG A 127 10.05 4.01 18.12
CA ARG A 127 11.01 3.68 19.18
C ARG A 127 11.82 4.89 19.63
N TYR A 128 12.22 5.74 18.71
CA TYR A 128 12.90 7.00 19.04
C TYR A 128 12.00 7.93 19.85
N LEU A 129 10.76 8.13 19.43
CA LEU A 129 9.79 8.95 20.15
C LEU A 129 9.46 8.40 21.54
N LYS A 130 9.43 7.09 21.67
CA LYS A 130 9.29 6.38 22.95
C LYS A 130 10.52 6.52 23.86
N SER A 131 11.60 7.12 23.38
CA SER A 131 12.88 7.27 24.08
C SER A 131 13.65 5.95 24.30
N ASP A 132 13.48 4.95 23.41
CA ASP A 132 14.33 3.78 23.41
C ASP A 132 15.78 4.21 23.13
N GLU A 133 16.72 3.66 23.90
CA GLU A 133 18.13 4.00 23.76
C GLU A 133 18.69 3.57 22.40
N GLY A 134 19.63 4.35 21.89
CA GLY A 134 20.37 4.01 20.67
C GLY A 134 19.59 4.18 19.36
N MET A 135 18.40 4.78 19.35
CA MET A 135 17.57 4.93 18.13
C MET A 135 17.96 6.10 17.25
N LEU A 136 18.70 7.10 17.77
CA LEU A 136 19.09 8.28 16.98
C LEU A 136 19.84 7.94 15.68
N PRO A 137 20.83 7.01 15.67
CA PRO A 137 21.51 6.64 14.41
C PRO A 137 20.58 6.00 13.37
N ALA A 138 19.58 5.23 13.80
CA ALA A 138 18.59 4.63 12.88
C ALA A 138 17.71 5.70 12.23
N VAL A 139 17.21 6.65 13.02
CA VAL A 139 16.42 7.78 12.51
C VAL A 139 17.26 8.64 11.57
N GLU A 140 18.50 8.97 11.94
CA GLU A 140 19.43 9.73 11.08
C GLU A 140 19.69 9.00 9.76
N TYR A 141 19.84 7.67 9.79
CA TYR A 141 19.98 6.86 8.60
C TYR A 141 18.80 7.04 7.66
N HIS A 142 17.56 6.87 8.15
CA HIS A 142 16.36 7.02 7.34
C HIS A 142 16.20 8.41 6.73
N LEU A 143 16.54 9.46 7.47
CA LEU A 143 16.42 10.82 6.99
C LEU A 143 17.49 11.18 5.93
N ARG A 144 18.63 10.50 5.94
CA ARG A 144 19.73 10.78 5.00
C ARG A 144 19.75 9.86 3.78
N HIS A 145 19.12 8.70 3.85
CA HIS A 145 19.20 7.69 2.79
C HIS A 145 17.88 7.59 2.04
N ILE A 146 17.85 8.22 0.88
CA ILE A 146 16.81 8.06 -0.13
C ILE A 146 17.26 6.92 -1.04
N ARG A 147 16.47 5.85 -1.12
CA ARG A 147 16.87 4.62 -1.81
C ARG A 147 16.59 4.62 -3.31
N ASN A 148 15.64 5.42 -3.79
CA ASN A 148 15.19 5.43 -5.18
C ASN A 148 15.20 6.82 -5.78
N ALA A 149 15.23 6.91 -7.11
CA ALA A 149 15.12 8.17 -7.84
C ALA A 149 13.83 8.93 -7.51
N GLY A 150 12.70 8.23 -7.36
CA GLY A 150 11.40 8.80 -6.95
C GLY A 150 11.26 9.05 -5.44
N GLY A 151 12.22 8.61 -4.64
CA GLY A 151 12.26 8.89 -3.20
C GLY A 151 11.77 7.76 -2.32
N THR A 152 11.66 8.08 -1.03
CA THR A 152 11.16 7.19 0.01
C THR A 152 10.00 7.86 0.73
N VAL A 153 8.88 7.15 0.86
CA VAL A 153 7.71 7.62 1.60
C VAL A 153 7.85 7.19 3.06
N HIS A 154 8.03 8.16 3.94
CA HIS A 154 8.08 7.97 5.38
C HIS A 154 6.71 8.19 5.99
N TYR A 155 6.26 7.28 6.84
CA TYR A 155 4.97 7.37 7.54
C TYR A 155 5.07 6.86 8.98
N MET A 156 4.18 7.36 9.83
CA MET A 156 4.11 6.98 11.26
C MET A 156 3.00 5.97 11.54
N ALA A 157 2.01 5.89 10.67
CA ALA A 157 0.90 4.96 10.70
C ALA A 157 0.45 4.64 9.28
N SER A 158 -0.07 3.42 9.07
CA SER A 158 -0.65 2.95 7.81
C SER A 158 -2.09 2.48 8.05
N GLN A 159 -2.87 2.36 6.98
CA GLN A 159 -4.26 1.91 7.06
C GLN A 159 -4.40 0.43 7.46
N ASP A 160 -3.38 -0.38 7.22
CA ASP A 160 -3.30 -1.82 7.52
C ASP A 160 -2.60 -2.12 8.86
N GLY A 161 -2.18 -1.08 9.57
CA GLY A 161 -1.52 -1.17 10.87
C GLY A 161 -2.47 -0.96 12.05
N PHE A 162 -1.90 -0.54 13.17
CA PHE A 162 -2.65 -0.19 14.37
C PHE A 162 -3.51 1.06 14.14
N THR A 163 -4.73 1.06 14.68
CA THR A 163 -5.56 2.27 14.69
C THR A 163 -4.88 3.38 15.49
N LEU A 164 -5.33 4.62 15.34
CA LEU A 164 -4.75 5.75 16.08
C LEU A 164 -4.83 5.52 17.61
N TYR A 165 -5.94 4.92 18.08
CA TYR A 165 -6.11 4.55 19.50
C TYR A 165 -5.13 3.45 19.90
N ASP A 166 -5.05 2.36 19.12
CA ASP A 166 -4.20 1.22 19.45
C ASP A 166 -2.72 1.59 19.42
N THR A 167 -2.34 2.55 18.56
CA THR A 167 -0.97 3.06 18.47
C THR A 167 -0.44 3.59 19.81
N VAL A 168 -1.31 4.12 20.67
CA VAL A 168 -0.93 4.66 21.98
C VAL A 168 -1.40 3.79 23.16
N ALA A 169 -2.30 2.84 22.95
CA ALA A 169 -2.92 2.04 24.00
C ALA A 169 -2.28 0.67 24.19
N TYR A 170 -1.75 0.06 23.13
CA TYR A 170 -1.29 -1.34 23.14
C TYR A 170 0.11 -1.49 22.57
N ASN A 171 0.93 -2.35 23.20
CA ASN A 171 2.25 -2.72 22.69
C ASN A 171 2.20 -3.82 21.62
N TYR A 172 1.15 -4.62 21.64
CA TYR A 172 0.95 -5.78 20.78
C TYR A 172 -0.41 -5.70 20.10
N ARG A 173 -0.59 -6.43 19.01
CA ARG A 173 -1.87 -6.52 18.32
C ARG A 173 -2.97 -7.10 19.20
N HIS A 174 -4.19 -6.65 18.98
CA HIS A 174 -5.42 -7.02 19.67
C HIS A 174 -6.52 -7.31 18.65
N ASN A 175 -6.36 -8.42 17.90
CA ASN A 175 -7.23 -8.79 16.78
C ASN A 175 -7.96 -10.11 17.04
N GLU A 176 -8.17 -10.50 18.30
CA GLU A 176 -8.77 -11.78 18.67
C GLU A 176 -10.17 -11.98 18.10
N GLU A 177 -10.94 -10.90 18.00
CA GLU A 177 -12.35 -10.94 17.59
C GLU A 177 -12.53 -11.04 16.06
N ASN A 178 -11.50 -10.79 15.25
CA ASN A 178 -11.62 -10.83 13.80
C ASN A 178 -11.63 -12.25 13.21
N GLY A 179 -11.42 -13.27 14.04
CA GLY A 179 -11.44 -14.67 13.63
C GLY A 179 -10.15 -15.18 12.96
N GLU A 180 -9.08 -14.42 12.96
CA GLU A 180 -7.74 -14.81 12.47
C GLU A 180 -6.81 -15.29 13.61
N ASN A 181 -7.37 -15.58 14.79
CA ASN A 181 -6.66 -16.02 15.98
C ASN A 181 -5.51 -15.06 16.39
N ASN A 182 -5.74 -13.76 16.24
CA ASN A 182 -4.75 -12.71 16.52
C ASN A 182 -3.42 -12.92 15.74
N GLN A 183 -3.48 -13.38 14.51
CA GLN A 183 -2.29 -13.69 13.70
C GLN A 183 -2.07 -12.69 12.56
N ASP A 184 -3.02 -11.83 12.27
CA ASP A 184 -2.96 -10.81 11.24
C ASP A 184 -2.38 -9.49 11.75
N GLY A 185 -1.81 -8.73 10.85
CA GLY A 185 -1.18 -7.46 11.14
C GLY A 185 0.17 -7.57 11.86
N SER A 186 0.79 -6.43 12.13
CA SER A 186 2.06 -6.34 12.84
C SER A 186 1.91 -6.82 14.28
N GLU A 187 2.88 -7.59 14.78
CA GLU A 187 2.89 -8.06 16.17
C GLU A 187 3.21 -6.93 17.15
N TYR A 188 4.11 -6.03 16.79
CA TYR A 188 4.64 -4.99 17.67
C TYR A 188 4.22 -3.60 17.24
N ASN A 189 3.79 -2.79 18.19
CA ASN A 189 3.37 -1.42 17.95
C ASN A 189 4.40 -0.38 18.42
N TYR A 190 5.21 -0.73 19.40
CA TYR A 190 6.15 0.21 20.06
C TYR A 190 5.42 1.44 20.65
N SER A 191 4.27 1.23 21.30
CA SER A 191 3.54 2.30 21.99
C SER A 191 4.32 2.83 23.20
N TRP A 192 3.87 3.96 23.71
CA TRP A 192 4.42 4.58 24.93
C TRP A 192 4.18 3.74 26.17
#